data_011da5cdad94172f22f053bf876bb313
#
_entry.id   011da5cdad94172f22f053bf876bb313
#
_cell.length_a   1.000
_cell.length_b   1.000
_cell.length_c   1.000
_cell.angle_alpha   90.00
_cell.angle_beta   90.00
_cell.angle_gamma   90.00
#
_symmetry.space_group_name_H-M   'P 1'
#
loop_
_entity.id
_entity.type
_entity.pdbx_description
1 polymer ?
#
loop_
_entity_poly.entity_id
_entity_poly.type
_entity_poly.pdbx_seq_one_letter_code
_entity_poly.pdbx_strand_id
1 'polypeptide(L)'
;MITILPAELYRIVYFVVLTALTLTYYRQLANATQRGVMMAPKPYTLMVTFAVAFIIVVGLRPISSAFGDTVNYASTYFMMQDGLQDAPTPGDGEYVFNLLMWNCAKVMPVQWFFFIIEIGYVLPLVLACWRMDRRNAPILLLFTMSAFSFFSFGTNGLRNGLACSLVFLALTYIRGNVLDKWVCGGLCFLAFNIHRSSLLPIAAMVLTWFYRKPRTMYYFWVASIFVSLVAGGAVSNFFASLGFDDRMSSYIVMDDEDAQQFSRTGFRWDFLLYSFMPLWIAWYAIFKRRMCDMTYLMLFGMYVYSNAFWIMVICSSFSNRFAYLSWFLYPVVLAYPMLRFPLWKQHHGRKTALVLLAHFAFTFLMWLIGK
;
A
#
# COMPACT_ATOMS: atom_id res chain seq x y z
N MET A 1 6.75 -29.48 3.84
CA MET A 1 6.18 -28.19 3.41
C MET A 1 4.66 -28.21 3.64
N ILE A 2 4.10 -27.24 4.33
CA ILE A 2 2.66 -27.17 4.60
C ILE A 2 1.98 -26.66 3.31
N THR A 3 0.92 -27.33 2.85
CA THR A 3 0.11 -26.88 1.72
C THR A 3 -1.33 -26.78 2.18
N ILE A 4 -1.81 -25.55 2.44
CA ILE A 4 -3.19 -25.32 2.89
C ILE A 4 -4.15 -25.40 1.69
N LEU A 5 -3.74 -24.81 0.55
CA LEU A 5 -4.49 -24.78 -0.70
C LEU A 5 -3.53 -24.92 -1.89
N PRO A 6 -3.97 -25.43 -3.05
CA PRO A 6 -3.26 -25.29 -4.31
C PRO A 6 -2.99 -23.81 -4.63
N ALA A 7 -1.83 -23.48 -5.21
CA ALA A 7 -1.38 -22.10 -5.42
C ALA A 7 -2.39 -21.27 -6.24
N GLU A 8 -3.06 -21.88 -7.20
CA GLU A 8 -4.02 -21.26 -8.11
C GLU A 8 -5.29 -20.81 -7.40
N LEU A 9 -5.65 -21.47 -6.28
CA LEU A 9 -6.88 -21.19 -5.55
C LEU A 9 -6.75 -20.02 -4.57
N TYR A 10 -5.55 -19.58 -4.20
CA TYR A 10 -5.35 -18.50 -3.20
C TYR A 10 -6.06 -17.21 -3.58
N ARG A 11 -5.89 -16.76 -4.83
CA ARG A 11 -6.57 -15.54 -5.32
C ARG A 11 -8.08 -15.72 -5.41
N ILE A 12 -8.54 -16.89 -5.85
CA ILE A 12 -9.97 -17.19 -5.97
C ILE A 12 -10.63 -17.13 -4.59
N VAL A 13 -10.08 -17.85 -3.60
CA VAL A 13 -10.58 -17.86 -2.22
C VAL A 13 -10.57 -16.47 -1.62
N TYR A 14 -9.47 -15.72 -1.80
CA TYR A 14 -9.36 -14.34 -1.36
C TYR A 14 -10.50 -13.47 -1.92
N PHE A 15 -10.76 -13.49 -3.22
CA PHE A 15 -11.82 -12.70 -3.83
C PHE A 15 -13.23 -13.17 -3.46
N VAL A 16 -13.46 -14.46 -3.27
CA VAL A 16 -14.75 -14.99 -2.79
C VAL A 16 -15.05 -14.45 -1.39
N VAL A 17 -14.08 -14.53 -0.47
CA VAL A 17 -14.25 -14.02 0.90
C VAL A 17 -14.42 -12.49 0.90
N LEU A 18 -13.61 -11.76 0.13
CA LEU A 18 -13.75 -10.31 0.01
C LEU A 18 -15.11 -9.91 -0.57
N THR A 19 -15.65 -10.66 -1.53
CA THR A 19 -17.00 -10.41 -2.07
C THR A 19 -18.04 -10.52 -0.97
N ALA A 20 -18.01 -11.60 -0.20
CA ALA A 20 -18.94 -11.80 0.91
C ALA A 20 -18.85 -10.69 1.96
N LEU A 21 -17.63 -10.28 2.34
CA LEU A 21 -17.38 -9.19 3.28
C LEU A 21 -17.87 -7.85 2.71
N THR A 22 -17.54 -7.54 1.47
CA THR A 22 -17.96 -6.31 0.80
C THR A 22 -19.47 -6.21 0.73
N LEU A 23 -20.19 -7.27 0.37
CA LEU A 23 -21.65 -7.29 0.33
C LEU A 23 -22.27 -7.13 1.73
N THR A 24 -21.65 -7.73 2.75
CA THR A 24 -22.10 -7.61 4.15
C THR A 24 -22.00 -6.16 4.63
N TYR A 25 -20.82 -5.53 4.46
CA TYR A 25 -20.63 -4.14 4.88
C TYR A 25 -21.34 -3.15 3.94
N TYR A 26 -21.53 -3.47 2.65
CA TYR A 26 -22.36 -2.71 1.74
C TYR A 26 -23.80 -2.59 2.28
N ARG A 27 -24.44 -3.71 2.64
CA ARG A 27 -25.79 -3.73 3.21
C ARG A 27 -25.87 -2.93 4.51
N GLN A 28 -24.88 -3.08 5.39
CA GLN A 28 -24.80 -2.36 6.65
C GLN A 28 -24.71 -0.83 6.42
N LEU A 29 -23.83 -0.40 5.53
CA LEU A 29 -23.63 1.03 5.21
C LEU A 29 -24.82 1.60 4.46
N ALA A 30 -25.37 0.90 3.47
CA ALA A 30 -26.48 1.38 2.65
C ALA A 30 -27.74 1.67 3.47
N ASN A 31 -27.98 0.89 4.52
CA ASN A 31 -29.11 1.03 5.44
C ASN A 31 -28.81 2.00 6.62
N ALA A 32 -27.56 2.45 6.76
CA ALA A 32 -27.18 3.32 7.86
C ALA A 32 -27.61 4.77 7.60
N THR A 33 -28.08 5.45 8.64
CA THR A 33 -28.23 6.91 8.63
C THR A 33 -26.86 7.58 8.52
N GLN A 34 -26.81 8.85 8.15
CA GLN A 34 -25.56 9.63 8.13
C GLN A 34 -24.80 9.54 9.47
N ARG A 35 -25.52 9.72 10.58
CA ARG A 35 -24.96 9.58 11.93
C ARG A 35 -24.50 8.15 12.21
N GLY A 36 -25.24 7.14 11.75
CA GLY A 36 -24.89 5.72 11.89
C GLY A 36 -23.59 5.34 11.18
N VAL A 37 -23.33 5.92 9.99
CA VAL A 37 -22.04 5.70 9.29
C VAL A 37 -20.87 6.21 10.14
N MET A 38 -20.97 7.40 10.70
CA MET A 38 -19.87 8.06 11.40
C MET A 38 -19.70 7.61 12.85
N MET A 39 -20.80 7.33 13.56
CA MET A 39 -20.81 7.20 15.02
C MET A 39 -21.08 5.78 15.51
N ALA A 40 -21.82 4.95 14.75
CA ALA A 40 -22.10 3.60 15.20
C ALA A 40 -20.84 2.73 15.14
N PRO A 41 -20.49 2.02 16.23
CA PRO A 41 -19.37 1.09 16.22
C PRO A 41 -19.68 -0.06 15.25
N LYS A 42 -18.65 -0.51 14.52
CA LYS A 42 -18.75 -1.65 13.61
C LYS A 42 -18.11 -2.88 14.25
N PRO A 43 -18.64 -4.10 14.02
CA PRO A 43 -18.07 -5.30 14.60
C PRO A 43 -16.67 -5.55 14.06
N TYR A 44 -15.71 -5.71 14.97
CA TYR A 44 -14.32 -6.00 14.62
C TYR A 44 -14.11 -7.45 14.24
N THR A 45 -14.84 -8.35 14.88
CA THR A 45 -14.58 -9.81 14.84
C THR A 45 -14.42 -10.32 13.43
N LEU A 46 -15.36 -9.98 12.54
CA LEU A 46 -15.35 -10.44 11.15
C LEU A 46 -14.08 -10.03 10.39
N MET A 47 -13.69 -8.74 10.51
CA MET A 47 -12.50 -8.22 9.81
C MET A 47 -11.20 -8.69 10.44
N VAL A 48 -11.14 -8.80 11.77
CA VAL A 48 -9.96 -9.36 12.44
C VAL A 48 -9.80 -10.84 12.12
N THR A 49 -10.89 -11.61 12.13
CA THR A 49 -10.84 -13.02 11.71
C THR A 49 -10.35 -13.15 10.27
N PHE A 50 -10.82 -12.30 9.36
CA PHE A 50 -10.32 -12.30 7.98
C PHE A 50 -8.85 -11.94 7.89
N ALA A 51 -8.38 -10.93 8.62
CA ALA A 51 -6.97 -10.55 8.66
C ALA A 51 -6.08 -11.67 9.21
N VAL A 52 -6.52 -12.34 10.29
CA VAL A 52 -5.80 -13.49 10.86
C VAL A 52 -5.80 -14.67 9.88
N ALA A 53 -6.94 -14.99 9.26
CA ALA A 53 -7.02 -16.03 8.25
C ALA A 53 -6.11 -15.72 7.05
N PHE A 54 -6.06 -14.48 6.59
CA PHE A 54 -5.16 -14.03 5.53
C PHE A 54 -3.70 -14.26 5.92
N ILE A 55 -3.28 -13.83 7.11
CA ILE A 55 -1.91 -14.05 7.64
C ILE A 55 -1.56 -15.54 7.63
N ILE A 56 -2.46 -16.39 8.12
CA ILE A 56 -2.20 -17.83 8.20
C ILE A 56 -2.13 -18.45 6.80
N VAL A 57 -3.15 -18.21 5.98
CA VAL A 57 -3.26 -18.85 4.65
C VAL A 57 -2.16 -18.34 3.73
N VAL A 58 -2.00 -17.01 3.59
CA VAL A 58 -1.01 -16.43 2.67
C VAL A 58 0.41 -16.52 3.24
N GLY A 59 0.59 -16.42 4.55
CA GLY A 59 1.89 -16.57 5.19
C GLY A 59 2.46 -17.98 5.07
N LEU A 60 1.61 -19.01 5.14
CA LEU A 60 2.04 -20.42 4.98
C LEU A 60 1.87 -20.95 3.55
N ARG A 61 1.83 -20.06 2.54
CA ARG A 61 1.68 -20.44 1.13
C ARG A 61 2.81 -21.34 0.63
N PRO A 62 2.53 -22.20 -0.38
CA PRO A 62 3.60 -22.96 -1.04
C PRO A 62 4.51 -22.04 -1.86
N ILE A 63 5.75 -22.50 -2.11
CA ILE A 63 6.66 -21.81 -3.03
C ILE A 63 6.18 -22.08 -4.45
N SER A 64 5.71 -21.02 -5.11
CA SER A 64 5.18 -21.12 -6.48
C SER A 64 5.37 -19.78 -7.22
N SER A 65 5.61 -19.85 -8.52
CA SER A 65 5.66 -18.69 -9.41
C SER A 65 4.31 -17.95 -9.51
N ALA A 66 3.20 -18.60 -9.15
CA ALA A 66 1.89 -17.96 -9.04
C ALA A 66 1.87 -16.78 -8.05
N PHE A 67 2.85 -16.72 -7.14
CA PHE A 67 3.05 -15.64 -6.15
C PHE A 67 4.20 -14.69 -6.52
N GLY A 68 4.61 -14.64 -7.78
CA GLY A 68 5.65 -13.76 -8.27
C GLY A 68 7.01 -14.02 -7.59
N ASP A 69 7.58 -12.99 -6.94
CA ASP A 69 8.93 -13.04 -6.34
C ASP A 69 9.07 -14.04 -5.16
N THR A 70 8.02 -14.73 -4.74
CA THR A 70 8.10 -15.75 -3.67
C THR A 70 9.18 -16.80 -3.97
N VAL A 71 9.36 -17.20 -5.24
CA VAL A 71 10.38 -18.17 -5.66
C VAL A 71 11.77 -17.60 -5.47
N ASN A 72 11.98 -16.33 -5.82
CA ASN A 72 13.26 -15.63 -5.68
C ASN A 72 13.67 -15.49 -4.21
N TYR A 73 12.71 -15.12 -3.34
CA TYR A 73 12.95 -15.08 -1.90
C TYR A 73 13.27 -16.46 -1.32
N ALA A 74 12.56 -17.50 -1.77
CA ALA A 74 12.83 -18.86 -1.32
C ALA A 74 14.22 -19.34 -1.77
N SER A 75 14.63 -19.06 -3.00
CA SER A 75 15.98 -19.38 -3.52
C SER A 75 17.07 -18.71 -2.68
N THR A 76 16.96 -17.41 -2.42
CA THR A 76 17.89 -16.66 -1.56
C THR A 76 17.92 -17.25 -0.14
N TYR A 77 16.75 -17.59 0.41
CA TYR A 77 16.62 -18.20 1.73
C TYR A 77 17.38 -19.54 1.82
N PHE A 78 17.24 -20.40 0.81
CA PHE A 78 17.96 -21.69 0.76
C PHE A 78 19.46 -21.49 0.62
N MET A 79 19.91 -20.52 -0.20
CA MET A 79 21.37 -20.20 -0.27
C MET A 79 21.92 -19.78 1.09
N MET A 80 21.15 -18.98 1.86
CA MET A 80 21.53 -18.61 3.24
C MET A 80 21.52 -19.82 4.19
N GLN A 81 20.56 -20.74 4.04
CA GLN A 81 20.43 -21.95 4.85
C GLN A 81 21.60 -22.92 4.60
N ASP A 82 22.03 -23.05 3.35
CA ASP A 82 23.11 -23.92 2.93
C ASP A 82 24.53 -23.30 3.16
N GLY A 83 24.58 -22.08 3.70
CA GLY A 83 25.83 -21.37 3.97
C GLY A 83 26.55 -20.86 2.72
N LEU A 84 25.83 -20.77 1.59
CA LEU A 84 26.34 -20.27 0.31
C LEU A 84 26.30 -18.74 0.21
N GLN A 85 25.69 -18.07 1.19
CA GLN A 85 25.60 -16.62 1.28
C GLN A 85 26.03 -16.17 2.69
N ASP A 86 26.92 -15.18 2.75
CA ASP A 86 27.42 -14.61 4.01
C ASP A 86 26.34 -13.82 4.77
N ALA A 87 26.61 -13.60 6.05
CA ALA A 87 25.75 -12.74 6.87
C ALA A 87 25.73 -11.32 6.31
N PRO A 88 24.56 -10.67 6.25
CA PRO A 88 24.47 -9.29 5.78
C PRO A 88 25.22 -8.35 6.73
N THR A 89 25.88 -7.34 6.16
CA THR A 89 26.62 -6.31 6.90
C THR A 89 25.81 -5.00 6.99
N PRO A 90 26.05 -4.16 8.01
CA PRO A 90 25.32 -2.89 8.17
C PRO A 90 25.42 -1.91 7.00
N GLY A 91 26.38 -2.11 6.07
CA GLY A 91 26.52 -1.31 4.84
C GLY A 91 25.65 -1.80 3.68
N ASP A 92 25.13 -3.01 3.77
CA ASP A 92 24.32 -3.61 2.71
C ASP A 92 22.95 -2.94 2.63
N GLY A 93 22.44 -2.78 1.42
CA GLY A 93 21.08 -2.29 1.21
C GLY A 93 20.05 -3.23 1.85
N GLU A 94 18.98 -2.64 2.43
CA GLU A 94 17.88 -3.40 3.03
C GLU A 94 18.34 -4.34 4.18
N TYR A 95 19.33 -3.88 4.93
CA TYR A 95 20.02 -4.64 5.96
C TYR A 95 19.10 -5.38 6.92
N VAL A 96 18.06 -4.70 7.46
CA VAL A 96 17.17 -5.31 8.46
C VAL A 96 16.35 -6.46 7.86
N PHE A 97 15.89 -6.33 6.62
CA PHE A 97 15.17 -7.42 5.95
C PHE A 97 16.09 -8.62 5.71
N ASN A 98 17.28 -8.38 5.18
CA ASN A 98 18.24 -9.44 4.89
C ASN A 98 18.72 -10.12 6.19
N LEU A 99 18.95 -9.36 7.26
CA LEU A 99 19.32 -9.90 8.58
C LEU A 99 18.19 -10.76 9.18
N LEU A 100 16.94 -10.31 9.05
CA LEU A 100 15.79 -11.12 9.48
C LEU A 100 15.72 -12.43 8.71
N MET A 101 15.87 -12.38 7.38
CA MET A 101 15.83 -13.56 6.52
C MET A 101 16.98 -14.53 6.86
N TRP A 102 18.19 -14.03 7.03
CA TRP A 102 19.37 -14.82 7.38
C TRP A 102 19.23 -15.50 8.75
N ASN A 103 18.73 -14.79 9.78
CA ASN A 103 18.49 -15.41 11.09
C ASN A 103 17.38 -16.47 11.03
N CYS A 104 16.29 -16.21 10.28
CA CYS A 104 15.23 -17.20 10.09
C CYS A 104 15.73 -18.45 9.36
N ALA A 105 16.59 -18.29 8.35
CA ALA A 105 17.14 -19.40 7.58
C ALA A 105 17.94 -20.40 8.43
N LYS A 106 18.53 -19.95 9.54
CA LYS A 106 19.27 -20.81 10.47
C LYS A 106 18.40 -21.68 11.38
N VAL A 107 17.15 -21.25 11.64
CA VAL A 107 16.35 -21.85 12.73
C VAL A 107 15.01 -22.40 12.28
N MET A 108 14.51 -22.06 11.07
CA MET A 108 13.18 -22.45 10.65
C MET A 108 13.06 -22.69 9.14
N PRO A 109 12.03 -23.44 8.68
CA PRO A 109 11.69 -23.56 7.27
C PRO A 109 11.20 -22.23 6.67
N VAL A 110 11.41 -22.02 5.36
CA VAL A 110 11.10 -20.79 4.62
C VAL A 110 9.62 -20.34 4.73
N GLN A 111 8.68 -21.25 4.88
CA GLN A 111 7.25 -20.91 5.05
C GLN A 111 6.98 -20.14 6.35
N TRP A 112 7.73 -20.43 7.43
CA TRP A 112 7.62 -19.67 8.67
C TRP A 112 8.22 -18.27 8.55
N PHE A 113 9.26 -18.10 7.73
CA PHE A 113 9.75 -16.77 7.38
C PHE A 113 8.66 -15.96 6.65
N PHE A 114 8.00 -16.53 5.63
CA PHE A 114 6.88 -15.86 4.96
C PHE A 114 5.73 -15.53 5.92
N PHE A 115 5.44 -16.43 6.86
CA PHE A 115 4.41 -16.18 7.89
C PHE A 115 4.77 -14.99 8.80
N ILE A 116 6.04 -14.87 9.24
CA ILE A 116 6.52 -13.73 10.01
C ILE A 116 6.40 -12.44 9.20
N ILE A 117 6.80 -12.45 7.94
CA ILE A 117 6.67 -11.29 7.05
C ILE A 117 5.20 -10.88 6.90
N GLU A 118 4.30 -11.85 6.75
CA GLU A 118 2.88 -11.57 6.61
C GLU A 118 2.25 -10.98 7.88
N ILE A 119 2.67 -11.42 9.06
CA ILE A 119 2.33 -10.75 10.33
C ILE A 119 2.83 -9.31 10.32
N GLY A 120 4.10 -9.10 9.97
CA GLY A 120 4.71 -7.78 9.90
C GLY A 120 4.05 -6.85 8.89
N TYR A 121 3.44 -7.39 7.83
CA TYR A 121 2.70 -6.64 6.82
C TYR A 121 1.27 -6.28 7.29
N VAL A 122 0.51 -7.25 7.74
CA VAL A 122 -0.94 -7.07 8.01
C VAL A 122 -1.20 -6.43 9.37
N LEU A 123 -0.46 -6.81 10.41
CA LEU A 123 -0.67 -6.30 11.76
C LEU A 123 -0.51 -4.77 11.86
N PRO A 124 0.52 -4.12 11.28
CA PRO A 124 0.60 -2.66 11.27
C PRO A 124 -0.58 -1.99 10.57
N LEU A 125 -1.14 -2.59 9.50
CA LEU A 125 -2.34 -2.06 8.82
C LEU A 125 -3.57 -2.11 9.72
N VAL A 126 -3.78 -3.23 10.44
CA VAL A 126 -4.87 -3.38 11.42
C VAL A 126 -4.73 -2.32 12.52
N LEU A 127 -3.53 -2.16 13.08
CA LEU A 127 -3.25 -1.18 14.13
C LEU A 127 -3.42 0.25 13.63
N ALA A 128 -2.95 0.56 12.41
CA ALA A 128 -3.09 1.88 11.81
C ALA A 128 -4.56 2.25 11.61
N CYS A 129 -5.36 1.36 11.02
CA CYS A 129 -6.80 1.57 10.86
C CYS A 129 -7.50 1.80 12.21
N TRP A 130 -7.16 1.00 13.22
CA TRP A 130 -7.71 1.12 14.57
C TRP A 130 -7.32 2.45 15.25
N ARG A 131 -6.08 2.89 15.11
CA ARG A 131 -5.61 4.18 15.67
C ARG A 131 -6.22 5.37 14.94
N MET A 132 -6.43 5.29 13.62
CA MET A 132 -7.02 6.38 12.84
C MET A 132 -8.50 6.61 13.17
N ASP A 133 -9.28 5.57 13.22
CA ASP A 133 -10.70 5.64 13.58
C ASP A 133 -11.18 4.31 14.18
N ARG A 134 -11.12 4.22 15.50
CA ARG A 134 -11.51 3.02 16.24
C ARG A 134 -12.90 2.51 15.89
N ARG A 135 -13.88 3.39 15.60
CA ARG A 135 -15.27 3.00 15.31
C ARG A 135 -15.42 2.43 13.92
N ASN A 136 -14.71 2.98 12.98
CA ASN A 136 -14.80 2.63 11.56
C ASN A 136 -13.61 1.79 11.08
N ALA A 137 -12.70 1.38 11.98
CA ALA A 137 -11.53 0.58 11.63
C ALA A 137 -11.86 -0.68 10.81
N PRO A 138 -12.94 -1.45 11.07
CA PRO A 138 -13.28 -2.59 10.23
C PRO A 138 -13.55 -2.22 8.77
N ILE A 139 -14.19 -1.07 8.53
CA ILE A 139 -14.46 -0.61 7.17
C ILE A 139 -13.20 -0.05 6.52
N LEU A 140 -12.38 0.73 7.26
CA LEU A 140 -11.07 1.18 6.78
C LEU A 140 -10.17 -0.01 6.40
N LEU A 141 -10.16 -1.04 7.24
CA LEU A 141 -9.40 -2.26 6.98
C LEU A 141 -9.94 -3.01 5.76
N LEU A 142 -11.27 -3.08 5.58
CA LEU A 142 -11.87 -3.69 4.39
C LEU A 142 -11.47 -2.92 3.12
N PHE A 143 -11.51 -1.59 3.12
CA PHE A 143 -11.00 -0.79 2.01
C PHE A 143 -9.52 -1.10 1.74
N THR A 144 -8.69 -1.18 2.78
CA THR A 144 -7.26 -1.48 2.66
C THR A 144 -7.02 -2.88 2.11
N MET A 145 -7.69 -3.89 2.66
CA MET A 145 -7.54 -5.27 2.21
C MET A 145 -8.18 -5.55 0.85
N SER A 146 -9.13 -4.74 0.39
CA SER A 146 -9.69 -4.82 -0.97
C SER A 146 -8.98 -3.93 -1.99
N ALA A 147 -7.89 -3.26 -1.61
CA ALA A 147 -7.11 -2.44 -2.53
C ALA A 147 -6.34 -3.29 -3.56
N PHE A 148 -6.17 -2.73 -4.76
CA PHE A 148 -5.49 -3.38 -5.88
C PHE A 148 -4.08 -3.89 -5.52
N SER A 149 -3.33 -3.15 -4.69
CA SER A 149 -1.97 -3.50 -4.28
C SER A 149 -1.89 -4.52 -3.14
N PHE A 150 -2.97 -4.72 -2.35
CA PHE A 150 -2.89 -5.43 -1.08
C PHE A 150 -2.41 -6.88 -1.22
N PHE A 151 -3.05 -7.68 -2.07
CA PHE A 151 -2.65 -9.09 -2.27
C PHE A 151 -1.24 -9.20 -2.87
N SER A 152 -0.91 -8.31 -3.81
CA SER A 152 0.43 -8.27 -4.42
C SER A 152 1.54 -7.96 -3.42
N PHE A 153 1.28 -7.08 -2.46
CA PHE A 153 2.23 -6.78 -1.38
C PHE A 153 2.47 -7.97 -0.43
N GLY A 154 1.42 -8.75 -0.15
CA GLY A 154 1.54 -9.95 0.68
C GLY A 154 2.24 -11.11 -0.02
N THR A 155 2.29 -11.15 -1.35
CA THR A 155 2.81 -12.33 -2.08
C THR A 155 4.05 -12.05 -2.92
N ASN A 156 4.10 -10.93 -3.62
CA ASN A 156 5.15 -10.58 -4.58
C ASN A 156 6.09 -9.49 -4.02
N GLY A 157 5.54 -8.35 -3.61
CA GLY A 157 6.29 -7.19 -3.14
C GLY A 157 6.55 -7.18 -1.63
N LEU A 158 7.03 -8.26 -1.03
CA LEU A 158 7.11 -8.47 0.43
C LEU A 158 7.78 -7.32 1.18
N ARG A 159 8.98 -6.90 0.72
CA ARG A 159 9.73 -5.78 1.34
C ARG A 159 8.97 -4.47 1.27
N ASN A 160 8.42 -4.19 0.08
CA ASN A 160 7.65 -2.97 -0.15
C ASN A 160 6.37 -2.94 0.70
N GLY A 161 5.61 -4.03 0.72
CA GLY A 161 4.40 -4.18 1.54
C GLY A 161 4.67 -3.98 3.03
N LEU A 162 5.69 -4.68 3.55
CA LEU A 162 6.11 -4.57 4.95
C LEU A 162 6.53 -3.13 5.31
N ALA A 163 7.38 -2.50 4.49
CA ALA A 163 7.83 -1.14 4.73
C ALA A 163 6.68 -0.12 4.65
N CYS A 164 5.82 -0.21 3.63
CA CYS A 164 4.66 0.67 3.47
C CYS A 164 3.67 0.55 4.63
N SER A 165 3.44 -0.66 5.15
CA SER A 165 2.55 -0.87 6.29
C SER A 165 3.10 -0.23 7.58
N LEU A 166 4.41 -0.31 7.81
CA LEU A 166 5.08 0.36 8.92
C LEU A 166 5.02 1.89 8.79
N VAL A 167 5.22 2.43 7.58
CA VAL A 167 5.10 3.88 7.32
C VAL A 167 3.65 4.35 7.53
N PHE A 168 2.66 3.55 7.14
CA PHE A 168 1.25 3.89 7.42
C PHE A 168 0.97 3.88 8.93
N LEU A 169 1.49 2.92 9.66
CA LEU A 169 1.37 2.93 11.12
C LEU A 169 2.10 4.14 11.72
N ALA A 170 3.31 4.47 11.26
CA ALA A 170 4.09 5.63 11.71
C ALA A 170 3.31 6.95 11.56
N LEU A 171 2.58 7.12 10.44
CA LEU A 171 1.74 8.29 10.21
C LEU A 171 0.72 8.51 11.34
N THR A 172 0.21 7.45 11.95
CA THR A 172 -0.78 7.55 13.04
C THR A 172 -0.19 8.09 14.36
N TYR A 173 1.13 8.06 14.50
CA TYR A 173 1.85 8.53 15.68
C TYR A 173 2.40 9.96 15.56
N ILE A 174 2.57 10.48 14.33
CA ILE A 174 3.28 11.73 14.07
C ILE A 174 2.70 12.94 14.84
N ARG A 175 1.40 12.93 15.13
CA ARG A 175 0.69 14.01 15.82
C ARG A 175 0.52 13.78 17.32
N GLY A 176 1.03 12.70 17.85
CA GLY A 176 0.95 12.35 19.27
C GLY A 176 1.93 13.13 20.15
N ASN A 177 2.11 12.62 21.36
CA ASN A 177 3.07 13.15 22.33
C ASN A 177 4.52 12.88 21.90
N VAL A 178 5.48 13.19 22.77
CA VAL A 178 6.92 13.00 22.48
C VAL A 178 7.25 11.54 22.23
N LEU A 179 6.70 10.62 23.04
CA LEU A 179 6.91 9.18 22.87
C LEU A 179 6.33 8.69 21.53
N ASP A 180 5.14 9.16 21.15
CA ASP A 180 4.54 8.83 19.86
C ASP A 180 5.45 9.26 18.69
N LYS A 181 6.10 10.42 18.79
CA LYS A 181 7.05 10.89 17.76
C LYS A 181 8.30 10.00 17.67
N TRP A 182 8.80 9.51 18.80
CA TRP A 182 9.90 8.53 18.82
C TRP A 182 9.47 7.21 18.19
N VAL A 183 8.25 6.73 18.48
CA VAL A 183 7.69 5.55 17.81
C VAL A 183 7.56 5.79 16.30
N CYS A 184 7.06 6.95 15.88
CA CYS A 184 6.99 7.33 14.47
C CYS A 184 8.38 7.28 13.82
N GLY A 185 9.39 7.89 14.42
CA GLY A 185 10.77 7.89 13.93
C GLY A 185 11.35 6.47 13.85
N GLY A 186 11.15 5.65 14.88
CA GLY A 186 11.60 4.25 14.92
C GLY A 186 10.93 3.39 13.84
N LEU A 187 9.63 3.55 13.61
CA LEU A 187 8.91 2.85 12.54
C LEU A 187 9.38 3.28 11.15
N CYS A 188 9.64 4.57 10.93
CA CYS A 188 10.20 5.08 9.68
C CYS A 188 11.63 4.56 9.44
N PHE A 189 12.47 4.56 10.48
CA PHE A 189 13.83 4.01 10.41
C PHE A 189 13.81 2.51 10.08
N LEU A 190 12.93 1.75 10.73
CA LEU A 190 12.75 0.33 10.44
C LEU A 190 12.28 0.10 9.00
N ALA A 191 11.28 0.85 8.54
CA ALA A 191 10.76 0.77 7.18
C ALA A 191 11.84 1.05 6.14
N PHE A 192 12.67 2.08 6.34
CA PHE A 192 13.77 2.42 5.44
C PHE A 192 14.83 1.31 5.35
N ASN A 193 15.18 0.67 6.49
CA ASN A 193 16.13 -0.43 6.51
C ASN A 193 15.56 -1.77 6.01
N ILE A 194 14.22 -1.88 5.88
CA ILE A 194 13.54 -3.00 5.23
C ILE A 194 13.51 -2.79 3.72
N HIS A 195 13.18 -1.57 3.26
CA HIS A 195 13.09 -1.23 1.85
C HIS A 195 13.40 0.25 1.61
N ARG A 196 14.52 0.53 0.94
CA ARG A 196 15.03 1.90 0.73
C ARG A 196 14.02 2.82 0.04
N SER A 197 13.22 2.30 -0.89
CA SER A 197 12.21 3.11 -1.60
C SER A 197 11.14 3.69 -0.67
N SER A 198 10.98 3.16 0.57
CA SER A 198 10.09 3.75 1.57
C SER A 198 10.51 5.16 2.01
N LEU A 199 11.74 5.59 1.67
CA LEU A 199 12.18 6.97 1.86
C LEU A 199 11.24 7.96 1.15
N LEU A 200 10.66 7.58 0.00
CA LEU A 200 9.72 8.43 -0.72
C LEU A 200 8.47 8.79 0.11
N PRO A 201 7.67 7.84 0.59
CA PRO A 201 6.51 8.17 1.43
C PRO A 201 6.92 8.77 2.79
N ILE A 202 8.09 8.44 3.35
CA ILE A 202 8.62 9.09 4.56
C ILE A 202 8.93 10.56 4.27
N ALA A 203 9.61 10.88 3.19
CA ALA A 203 9.89 12.26 2.78
C ALA A 203 8.59 13.04 2.50
N ALA A 204 7.62 12.41 1.84
CA ALA A 204 6.29 13.00 1.62
C ALA A 204 5.56 13.29 2.95
N MET A 205 5.68 12.42 3.94
CA MET A 205 5.14 12.63 5.28
C MET A 205 5.81 13.83 5.98
N VAL A 206 7.13 13.92 5.93
CA VAL A 206 7.91 15.04 6.49
C VAL A 206 7.56 16.35 5.77
N LEU A 207 7.53 16.35 4.44
CA LEU A 207 7.14 17.52 3.66
C LEU A 207 5.72 17.99 4.03
N THR A 208 4.80 17.07 4.17
CA THR A 208 3.42 17.39 4.58
C THR A 208 3.36 17.92 6.01
N TRP A 209 4.23 17.47 6.90
CA TRP A 209 4.32 18.02 8.26
C TRP A 209 4.63 19.50 8.27
N PHE A 210 5.54 19.95 7.42
CA PHE A 210 5.93 21.37 7.31
C PHE A 210 5.00 22.17 6.39
N TYR A 211 4.47 21.54 5.33
CA TYR A 211 3.71 22.25 4.31
C TYR A 211 2.34 21.57 4.03
N ARG A 212 1.29 22.10 4.66
CA ARG A 212 -0.07 21.54 4.68
C ARG A 212 -1.10 22.37 3.92
N LYS A 213 -0.73 22.95 2.77
CA LYS A 213 -1.65 23.76 1.95
C LYS A 213 -2.30 22.89 0.84
N PRO A 214 -3.59 22.46 0.97
CA PRO A 214 -4.20 21.54 0.01
C PRO A 214 -4.20 22.07 -1.43
N ARG A 215 -4.42 23.39 -1.65
CA ARG A 215 -4.40 23.96 -3.00
C ARG A 215 -3.05 23.74 -3.69
N THR A 216 -1.96 23.97 -2.99
CA THR A 216 -0.61 23.76 -3.55
C THR A 216 -0.33 22.28 -3.80
N MET A 217 -0.83 21.39 -2.95
CA MET A 217 -0.73 19.94 -3.19
C MET A 217 -1.40 19.53 -4.52
N TYR A 218 -2.58 20.07 -4.83
CA TYR A 218 -3.25 19.83 -6.12
C TYR A 218 -2.45 20.43 -7.28
N TYR A 219 -1.94 21.64 -7.15
CA TYR A 219 -1.12 22.24 -8.21
C TYR A 219 0.17 21.44 -8.45
N PHE A 220 0.80 20.97 -7.40
CA PHE A 220 1.97 20.10 -7.50
C PHE A 220 1.66 18.79 -8.23
N TRP A 221 0.53 18.15 -7.90
CA TRP A 221 0.09 16.94 -8.56
C TRP A 221 -0.22 17.16 -10.05
N VAL A 222 -0.92 18.24 -10.40
CA VAL A 222 -1.19 18.60 -11.80
C VAL A 222 0.11 18.94 -12.53
N ALA A 223 1.01 19.72 -11.91
CA ALA A 223 2.30 20.06 -12.48
C ALA A 223 3.15 18.81 -12.78
N SER A 224 3.10 17.79 -11.93
CA SER A 224 3.83 16.53 -12.17
C SER A 224 3.42 15.82 -13.46
N ILE A 225 2.15 15.94 -13.90
CA ILE A 225 1.68 15.41 -15.19
C ILE A 225 2.35 16.15 -16.33
N PHE A 226 2.38 17.49 -16.29
CA PHE A 226 3.05 18.30 -17.33
C PHE A 226 4.55 18.03 -17.39
N VAL A 227 5.21 17.93 -16.23
CA VAL A 227 6.64 17.58 -16.15
C VAL A 227 6.89 16.21 -16.79
N SER A 228 6.06 15.22 -16.47
CA SER A 228 6.18 13.88 -17.05
C SER A 228 6.01 13.86 -18.57
N LEU A 229 5.03 14.62 -19.10
CA LEU A 229 4.76 14.67 -20.54
C LEU A 229 5.87 15.38 -21.32
N VAL A 230 6.52 16.40 -20.71
CA VAL A 230 7.54 17.21 -21.39
C VAL A 230 8.96 16.67 -21.17
N ALA A 231 9.25 16.19 -19.97
CA ALA A 231 10.61 15.87 -19.53
C ALA A 231 10.73 14.49 -18.83
N GLY A 232 9.76 13.59 -18.99
CA GLY A 232 9.70 12.33 -18.23
C GLY A 232 10.96 11.48 -18.34
N GLY A 233 11.56 11.38 -19.51
CA GLY A 233 12.83 10.65 -19.72
C GLY A 233 14.01 11.28 -18.96
N ALA A 234 14.15 12.60 -19.02
CA ALA A 234 15.21 13.32 -18.28
C ALA A 234 15.05 13.19 -16.77
N VAL A 235 13.81 13.26 -16.28
CA VAL A 235 13.47 13.09 -14.86
C VAL A 235 13.78 11.67 -14.41
N SER A 236 13.42 10.64 -15.19
CA SER A 236 13.71 9.24 -14.89
C SER A 236 15.22 8.99 -14.81
N ASN A 237 16.00 9.51 -15.77
CA ASN A 237 17.46 9.40 -15.77
C ASN A 237 18.10 10.11 -14.57
N PHE A 238 17.58 11.29 -14.20
CA PHE A 238 18.04 12.01 -13.02
C PHE A 238 17.84 11.19 -11.73
N PHE A 239 16.65 10.64 -11.52
CA PHE A 239 16.37 9.83 -10.32
C PHE A 239 17.13 8.50 -10.32
N ALA A 240 17.41 7.91 -11.47
CA ALA A 240 18.27 6.73 -11.58
C ALA A 240 19.71 7.04 -11.15
N SER A 241 20.24 8.21 -11.54
CA SER A 241 21.60 8.64 -11.16
C SER A 241 21.76 8.87 -9.65
N LEU A 242 20.66 9.14 -8.93
CA LEU A 242 20.66 9.31 -7.48
C LEU A 242 20.67 7.99 -6.68
N GLY A 243 20.60 6.84 -7.35
CA GLY A 243 20.62 5.52 -6.70
C GLY A 243 19.43 5.25 -5.78
N PHE A 244 18.26 5.85 -6.05
CA PHE A 244 17.04 5.72 -5.24
C PHE A 244 16.53 4.27 -5.18
N ASP A 245 16.82 3.48 -6.20
CA ASP A 245 16.59 2.04 -6.25
C ASP A 245 17.76 1.42 -7.03
N ASP A 246 18.47 0.48 -6.43
CA ASP A 246 19.60 -0.21 -7.06
C ASP A 246 19.22 -0.90 -8.38
N ARG A 247 17.91 -1.13 -8.58
CA ARG A 247 17.34 -1.70 -9.81
C ARG A 247 16.92 -0.64 -10.83
N MET A 248 16.78 0.63 -10.45
CA MET A 248 16.33 1.68 -11.38
C MET A 248 17.36 1.91 -12.49
N SER A 249 18.64 1.85 -12.17
CA SER A 249 19.74 1.92 -13.15
C SER A 249 19.71 0.73 -14.13
N SER A 250 19.42 -0.48 -13.67
CA SER A 250 19.29 -1.66 -14.53
C SER A 250 18.05 -1.63 -15.43
N TYR A 251 16.96 -0.99 -15.00
CA TYR A 251 15.74 -0.86 -15.80
C TYR A 251 15.83 0.20 -16.91
N ILE A 252 16.71 1.18 -16.76
CA ILE A 252 16.94 2.22 -17.78
C ILE A 252 17.91 1.71 -18.88
N VAL A 253 18.77 0.76 -18.54
CA VAL A 253 19.74 0.15 -19.46
C VAL A 253 19.13 -1.04 -20.25
N MET A 254 17.96 -1.54 -19.86
CA MET A 254 17.25 -2.57 -20.64
C MET A 254 16.78 -1.99 -21.98
N ASP A 255 17.11 -2.69 -23.07
CA ASP A 255 16.57 -2.36 -24.40
C ASP A 255 15.05 -2.40 -24.40
N ASP A 256 14.43 -1.48 -25.18
CA ASP A 256 12.96 -1.34 -25.22
C ASP A 256 12.23 -2.65 -25.59
N GLU A 257 12.86 -3.57 -26.30
CA GLU A 257 12.30 -4.87 -26.67
C GLU A 257 12.20 -5.82 -25.49
N ASP A 258 13.21 -5.89 -24.63
CA ASP A 258 13.19 -6.70 -23.42
C ASP A 258 12.26 -6.10 -22.33
N ALA A 259 12.20 -4.78 -22.25
CA ALA A 259 11.28 -4.09 -21.34
C ALA A 259 9.81 -4.33 -21.69
N GLN A 260 9.46 -4.44 -22.99
CA GLN A 260 8.09 -4.70 -23.46
C GLN A 260 7.60 -6.12 -23.12
N GLN A 261 8.47 -7.10 -22.97
CA GLN A 261 8.09 -8.46 -22.56
C GLN A 261 7.64 -8.52 -21.10
N PHE A 262 8.16 -7.62 -20.22
CA PHE A 262 7.94 -7.68 -18.78
C PHE A 262 7.06 -6.57 -18.24
N SER A 263 6.93 -5.42 -18.94
CA SER A 263 6.05 -4.33 -18.51
C SER A 263 5.56 -3.49 -19.70
N ARG A 264 4.32 -2.98 -19.61
CA ARG A 264 3.84 -1.98 -20.55
C ARG A 264 4.59 -0.67 -20.33
N THR A 265 5.38 -0.25 -21.30
CA THR A 265 6.06 1.05 -21.33
C THR A 265 5.10 2.15 -21.82
N GLY A 266 5.42 3.42 -21.51
CA GLY A 266 4.65 4.58 -21.92
C GLY A 266 3.74 5.14 -20.83
N PHE A 267 3.07 6.24 -21.18
CA PHE A 267 2.25 6.98 -20.20
C PHE A 267 0.97 6.21 -19.84
N ARG A 268 0.81 5.84 -18.58
CA ARG A 268 -0.25 4.97 -18.07
C ARG A 268 -1.48 5.77 -17.62
N TRP A 269 -2.31 6.18 -18.58
CA TRP A 269 -3.56 6.92 -18.35
C TRP A 269 -4.56 6.17 -17.45
N ASP A 270 -4.60 4.84 -17.55
CA ASP A 270 -5.43 3.97 -16.72
C ASP A 270 -5.07 4.11 -15.22
N PHE A 271 -3.79 4.07 -14.90
CA PHE A 271 -3.30 4.22 -13.54
C PHE A 271 -3.36 5.67 -13.03
N LEU A 272 -3.21 6.64 -13.93
CA LEU A 272 -3.43 8.04 -13.59
C LEU A 272 -4.88 8.29 -13.18
N LEU A 273 -5.84 7.74 -13.94
CA LEU A 273 -7.27 7.84 -13.60
C LEU A 273 -7.57 7.14 -12.26
N TYR A 274 -7.00 5.96 -12.03
CA TYR A 274 -7.10 5.29 -10.73
C TYR A 274 -6.60 6.20 -9.61
N SER A 275 -5.40 6.74 -9.74
CA SER A 275 -4.78 7.61 -8.74
C SER A 275 -5.55 8.91 -8.49
N PHE A 276 -6.34 9.39 -9.47
CA PHE A 276 -7.15 10.59 -9.34
C PHE A 276 -8.38 10.42 -8.44
N MET A 277 -8.93 9.21 -8.29
CA MET A 277 -10.18 8.98 -7.54
C MET A 277 -10.12 9.47 -6.08
N PRO A 278 -9.08 9.16 -5.27
CA PRO A 278 -8.96 9.72 -3.92
C PRO A 278 -8.80 11.23 -3.91
N LEU A 279 -8.11 11.82 -4.91
CA LEU A 279 -7.98 13.27 -5.02
C LEU A 279 -9.33 13.94 -5.23
N TRP A 280 -10.20 13.36 -6.07
CA TRP A 280 -11.52 13.90 -6.31
C TRP A 280 -12.38 13.91 -5.05
N ILE A 281 -12.39 12.81 -4.29
CA ILE A 281 -13.08 12.74 -3.01
C ILE A 281 -12.48 13.72 -1.99
N ALA A 282 -11.15 13.83 -1.94
CA ALA A 282 -10.45 14.79 -1.08
C ALA A 282 -10.80 16.24 -1.44
N TRP A 283 -10.82 16.56 -2.74
CA TRP A 283 -11.24 17.89 -3.21
C TRP A 283 -12.65 18.22 -2.74
N TYR A 284 -13.59 17.29 -2.92
CA TYR A 284 -14.96 17.51 -2.48
C TYR A 284 -15.06 17.68 -0.95
N ALA A 285 -14.36 16.85 -0.19
CA ALA A 285 -14.31 16.93 1.27
C ALA A 285 -13.72 18.27 1.76
N ILE A 286 -12.55 18.66 1.27
CA ILE A 286 -11.78 19.79 1.77
C ILE A 286 -12.40 21.13 1.27
N PHE A 287 -12.64 21.25 -0.04
CA PHE A 287 -13.05 22.55 -0.62
C PHE A 287 -14.54 22.77 -0.68
N LYS A 288 -15.34 21.74 -0.98
CA LYS A 288 -16.81 21.87 -1.07
C LYS A 288 -17.49 21.68 0.27
N ARG A 289 -17.00 20.73 1.07
CA ARG A 289 -17.58 20.40 2.38
C ARG A 289 -16.82 21.05 3.55
N ARG A 290 -15.71 21.74 3.29
CA ARG A 290 -14.88 22.44 4.27
C ARG A 290 -14.45 21.53 5.43
N MET A 291 -14.12 20.28 5.12
CA MET A 291 -13.57 19.36 6.12
C MET A 291 -12.21 19.88 6.60
N CYS A 292 -12.09 20.12 7.90
CA CYS A 292 -10.87 20.55 8.54
C CYS A 292 -10.40 19.47 9.53
N ASP A 293 -9.74 18.44 9.02
CA ASP A 293 -9.15 17.35 9.80
C ASP A 293 -7.66 17.22 9.48
N MET A 294 -6.83 17.49 10.50
CA MET A 294 -5.36 17.51 10.31
C MET A 294 -4.78 16.11 10.06
N THR A 295 -5.39 15.05 10.59
CA THR A 295 -4.99 13.68 10.30
C THR A 295 -5.23 13.37 8.83
N TYR A 296 -6.40 13.78 8.31
CA TYR A 296 -6.70 13.63 6.89
C TYR A 296 -5.79 14.46 5.99
N LEU A 297 -5.44 15.69 6.39
CA LEU A 297 -4.50 16.51 5.62
C LEU A 297 -3.11 15.89 5.56
N MET A 298 -2.65 15.28 6.65
CA MET A 298 -1.38 14.53 6.66
C MET A 298 -1.42 13.33 5.72
N LEU A 299 -2.47 12.53 5.82
CA LEU A 299 -2.70 11.36 4.96
C LEU A 299 -2.77 11.77 3.48
N PHE A 300 -3.56 12.79 3.18
CA PHE A 300 -3.76 13.31 1.83
C PHE A 300 -2.47 13.88 1.22
N GLY A 301 -1.74 14.71 1.97
CA GLY A 301 -0.48 15.28 1.48
C GLY A 301 0.59 14.23 1.23
N MET A 302 0.72 13.26 2.13
CA MET A 302 1.63 12.13 1.94
C MET A 302 1.29 11.34 0.67
N TYR A 303 -0.01 11.07 0.43
CA TYR A 303 -0.47 10.43 -0.79
C TYR A 303 -0.12 11.24 -2.03
N VAL A 304 -0.45 12.55 -2.03
CA VAL A 304 -0.26 13.44 -3.18
C VAL A 304 1.20 13.56 -3.56
N TYR A 305 2.10 13.81 -2.60
CA TYR A 305 3.52 13.99 -2.90
C TYR A 305 4.18 12.70 -3.38
N SER A 306 3.84 11.55 -2.77
CA SER A 306 4.34 10.25 -3.24
C SER A 306 3.80 9.90 -4.63
N ASN A 307 2.51 10.19 -4.89
CA ASN A 307 1.89 9.90 -6.17
C ASN A 307 2.40 10.84 -7.29
N ALA A 308 2.63 12.12 -6.98
CA ALA A 308 3.23 13.06 -7.93
C ALA A 308 4.65 12.65 -8.36
N PHE A 309 5.44 12.10 -7.43
CA PHE A 309 6.74 11.52 -7.79
C PHE A 309 6.58 10.37 -8.79
N TRP A 310 5.68 9.41 -8.53
CA TRP A 310 5.41 8.34 -9.48
C TRP A 310 4.97 8.88 -10.85
N ILE A 311 4.11 9.90 -10.90
CA ILE A 311 3.67 10.50 -12.16
C ILE A 311 4.87 11.05 -12.95
N MET A 312 5.85 11.66 -12.29
CA MET A 312 7.04 12.18 -12.97
C MET A 312 7.87 11.08 -13.64
N VAL A 313 7.83 9.86 -13.10
CA VAL A 313 8.55 8.67 -13.65
C VAL A 313 7.62 7.64 -14.28
N ILE A 314 6.38 8.01 -14.63
CA ILE A 314 5.32 7.09 -15.09
C ILE A 314 5.68 6.35 -16.40
N CYS A 315 6.53 6.96 -17.22
CA CYS A 315 6.98 6.39 -18.51
C CYS A 315 8.11 5.36 -18.33
N SER A 316 8.72 5.26 -17.15
CA SER A 316 9.80 4.32 -16.88
C SER A 316 9.30 2.89 -16.84
N SER A 317 10.14 1.94 -17.24
CA SER A 317 9.89 0.50 -17.07
C SER A 317 9.66 0.21 -15.59
N PHE A 318 8.73 -0.71 -15.29
CA PHE A 318 8.38 -1.09 -13.92
C PHE A 318 7.89 0.06 -13.01
N SER A 319 7.40 1.17 -13.59
CA SER A 319 6.91 2.35 -12.83
C SER A 319 5.83 2.02 -11.81
N ASN A 320 5.11 0.90 -11.96
CA ASN A 320 4.11 0.43 -10.97
C ASN A 320 4.73 0.22 -9.57
N ARG A 321 6.03 -0.12 -9.45
CA ARG A 321 6.70 -0.27 -8.15
C ARG A 321 6.73 1.05 -7.38
N PHE A 322 6.93 2.17 -8.08
CA PHE A 322 6.85 3.51 -7.51
C PHE A 322 5.39 3.94 -7.24
N ALA A 323 4.45 3.53 -8.10
CA ALA A 323 3.02 3.75 -7.86
C ALA A 323 2.57 3.16 -6.53
N TYR A 324 3.01 1.95 -6.21
CA TYR A 324 2.68 1.25 -4.96
C TYR A 324 3.12 2.02 -3.71
N LEU A 325 4.18 2.84 -3.78
CA LEU A 325 4.63 3.71 -2.68
C LEU A 325 3.66 4.86 -2.36
N SER A 326 2.65 5.07 -3.18
CA SER A 326 1.50 5.95 -2.90
C SER A 326 0.19 5.17 -2.74
N TRP A 327 0.00 4.11 -3.53
CA TRP A 327 -1.27 3.36 -3.58
C TRP A 327 -1.59 2.58 -2.31
N PHE A 328 -0.63 2.32 -1.44
CA PHE A 328 -0.94 1.74 -0.13
C PHE A 328 -1.79 2.69 0.74
N LEU A 329 -1.73 4.00 0.51
CA LEU A 329 -2.56 5.00 1.17
C LEU A 329 -3.89 5.26 0.45
N TYR A 330 -3.99 4.90 -0.84
CA TYR A 330 -5.16 5.11 -1.69
C TYR A 330 -6.49 4.77 -0.98
N PRO A 331 -6.65 3.54 -0.44
CA PRO A 331 -7.93 3.11 0.15
C PRO A 331 -8.33 3.96 1.35
N VAL A 332 -7.36 4.39 2.14
CA VAL A 332 -7.63 5.17 3.36
C VAL A 332 -7.89 6.63 3.02
N VAL A 333 -7.16 7.23 2.07
CA VAL A 333 -7.45 8.58 1.55
C VAL A 333 -8.85 8.64 0.96
N LEU A 334 -9.27 7.58 0.27
CA LEU A 334 -10.62 7.46 -0.30
C LEU A 334 -11.68 7.33 0.78
N ALA A 335 -11.50 6.43 1.75
CA ALA A 335 -12.53 6.02 2.71
C ALA A 335 -12.69 6.97 3.90
N TYR A 336 -11.58 7.47 4.45
CA TYR A 336 -11.57 8.22 5.70
C TYR A 336 -12.55 9.41 5.74
N PRO A 337 -12.63 10.30 4.73
CA PRO A 337 -13.51 11.44 4.80
C PRO A 337 -15.00 11.06 4.82
N MET A 338 -15.36 9.94 4.19
CA MET A 338 -16.74 9.43 4.19
C MET A 338 -17.15 8.83 5.53
N LEU A 339 -16.20 8.26 6.26
CA LEU A 339 -16.44 7.58 7.52
C LEU A 339 -16.42 8.56 8.71
N ARG A 340 -15.66 9.65 8.60
CA ARG A 340 -15.44 10.62 9.69
C ARG A 340 -16.27 11.88 9.56
N PHE A 341 -16.76 12.21 8.35
CA PHE A 341 -17.41 13.47 8.07
C PHE A 341 -18.69 13.27 7.25
N PRO A 342 -19.76 14.08 7.47
CA PRO A 342 -21.01 14.00 6.71
C PRO A 342 -20.82 14.54 5.29
N LEU A 343 -20.10 13.79 4.46
CA LEU A 343 -19.67 14.23 3.14
C LEU A 343 -20.84 14.54 2.22
N TRP A 344 -21.88 13.71 2.24
CA TRP A 344 -23.11 13.92 1.44
C TRP A 344 -24.31 14.25 2.33
N LYS A 345 -25.06 15.29 1.94
CA LYS A 345 -26.25 15.71 2.68
C LYS A 345 -27.37 14.67 2.66
N GLN A 346 -27.52 13.97 1.52
CA GLN A 346 -28.54 12.94 1.31
C GLN A 346 -27.91 11.61 0.93
N HIS A 347 -28.53 10.53 1.40
CA HIS A 347 -28.12 9.15 1.10
C HIS A 347 -26.65 8.86 1.41
N HIS A 348 -26.12 9.44 2.50
CA HIS A 348 -24.69 9.34 2.84
C HIS A 348 -24.24 7.89 2.95
N GLY A 349 -24.97 7.05 3.69
CA GLY A 349 -24.63 5.63 3.86
C GLY A 349 -24.62 4.87 2.53
N ARG A 350 -25.66 5.06 1.70
CA ARG A 350 -25.75 4.41 0.39
C ARG A 350 -24.62 4.84 -0.54
N LYS A 351 -24.25 6.12 -0.56
CA LYS A 351 -23.12 6.62 -1.38
C LYS A 351 -21.79 6.07 -0.88
N THR A 352 -21.56 6.01 0.44
CA THR A 352 -20.36 5.37 1.03
C THR A 352 -20.29 3.89 0.65
N ALA A 353 -21.42 3.18 0.72
CA ALA A 353 -21.52 1.78 0.31
C ALA A 353 -21.20 1.58 -1.19
N LEU A 354 -21.69 2.46 -2.06
CA LEU A 354 -21.41 2.42 -3.50
C LEU A 354 -19.91 2.67 -3.79
N VAL A 355 -19.25 3.57 -3.05
CA VAL A 355 -17.79 3.79 -3.21
C VAL A 355 -17.01 2.55 -2.77
N LEU A 356 -17.41 1.90 -1.67
CA LEU A 356 -16.80 0.62 -1.25
C LEU A 356 -16.96 -0.44 -2.35
N LEU A 357 -18.17 -0.59 -2.89
CA LEU A 357 -18.44 -1.55 -3.96
C LEU A 357 -17.63 -1.25 -5.23
N ALA A 358 -17.56 0.02 -5.64
CA ALA A 358 -16.79 0.44 -6.82
C ALA A 358 -15.28 0.21 -6.63
N HIS A 359 -14.75 0.48 -5.42
CA HIS A 359 -13.36 0.23 -5.08
C HIS A 359 -13.02 -1.27 -5.16
N PHE A 360 -13.84 -2.12 -4.57
CA PHE A 360 -13.69 -3.58 -4.66
C PHE A 360 -13.86 -4.08 -6.10
N ALA A 361 -14.90 -3.62 -6.81
CA ALA A 361 -15.18 -4.03 -8.19
C ALA A 361 -14.01 -3.69 -9.13
N PHE A 362 -13.36 -2.55 -8.95
CA PHE A 362 -12.16 -2.19 -9.71
C PHE A 362 -11.06 -3.23 -9.51
N THR A 363 -10.73 -3.56 -8.25
CA THR A 363 -9.70 -4.56 -7.93
C THR A 363 -10.05 -5.94 -8.49
N PHE A 364 -11.31 -6.35 -8.38
CA PHE A 364 -11.81 -7.61 -8.90
C PHE A 364 -11.72 -7.69 -10.42
N LEU A 365 -12.09 -6.62 -11.12
CA LEU A 365 -11.99 -6.53 -12.59
C LEU A 365 -10.52 -6.57 -13.05
N MET A 366 -9.63 -5.85 -12.37
CA MET A 366 -8.19 -5.88 -12.68
C MET A 366 -7.60 -7.28 -12.54
N TRP A 367 -8.06 -8.05 -11.56
CA TRP A 367 -7.68 -9.46 -11.43
C TRP A 367 -8.22 -10.30 -12.60
N LEU A 368 -9.49 -10.13 -12.98
CA LEU A 368 -10.10 -10.92 -14.08
C LEU A 368 -9.42 -10.68 -15.43
N ILE A 369 -8.95 -9.47 -15.70
CA ILE A 369 -8.24 -9.13 -16.95
C ILE A 369 -6.73 -9.39 -16.88
N GLY A 370 -6.24 -10.06 -15.83
CA GLY A 370 -4.84 -10.48 -15.70
C GLY A 370 -3.84 -9.36 -15.43
N LYS A 371 -4.29 -8.26 -14.82
CA LYS A 371 -3.44 -7.12 -14.47
C LYS A 371 -3.05 -7.08 -13.00
#